data_39a0297c8431f06d9ceea0713a659c0a
#
_entry.id   39a0297c8431f06d9ceea0713a659c0a
#
_cell.length_a   1.000
_cell.length_b   1.000
_cell.length_c   1.000
_cell.angle_alpha   90.00
_cell.angle_beta   90.00
_cell.angle_gamma   90.00
#
_symmetry.space_group_name_H-M   'P 1'
#
loop_
_entity.id
_entity.type
_entity.pdbx_description
1 polymer ?
#
loop_
_entity_poly.entity_id
_entity_poly.type
_entity_poly.pdbx_seq_one_letter_code
_entity_poly.pdbx_strand_id
1 'polypeptide(L)'
;MARSYSLPLLTLAAVALTACATPDAGKPPMTMGGRMAVASLTPTQGNQVRGLVMFHAMDGHLMVHAKLSGLKPNGEHGFHVHENGSCASTDGSSAGGHFNPDGQSHGPQQSAHHAGDLPALKADAEGAVDQKFMLMGPTLGQGAGNLIGRAVIVHAQADDYATQPTGNSGARIACGVIAGH
;
A
#
# COMPACT_ATOMS: atom_id res chain seq x y z
N MET A 1 -43.94 -68.04 59.60
CA MET A 1 -42.76 -67.18 59.88
C MET A 1 -42.40 -66.53 58.55
N ALA A 2 -42.87 -65.31 58.32
CA ALA A 2 -42.58 -64.52 57.07
C ALA A 2 -41.56 -63.43 57.39
N ARG A 3 -40.40 -63.49 56.72
CA ARG A 3 -39.35 -62.47 56.83
C ARG A 3 -39.54 -61.42 55.70
N SER A 4 -39.85 -60.18 56.12
CA SER A 4 -39.87 -59.04 55.25
C SER A 4 -38.44 -58.58 54.97
N TYR A 5 -38.07 -58.49 53.70
CA TYR A 5 -36.85 -57.83 53.29
C TYR A 5 -37.17 -56.43 52.73
N SER A 6 -36.71 -55.44 53.44
CA SER A 6 -36.79 -54.05 52.97
C SER A 6 -35.57 -53.72 52.05
N LEU A 7 -35.83 -53.35 50.79
CA LEU A 7 -34.82 -52.84 49.89
C LEU A 7 -34.62 -51.31 50.15
N PRO A 8 -33.40 -50.84 50.19
CA PRO A 8 -33.13 -49.35 50.22
C PRO A 8 -33.28 -48.78 48.84
N LEU A 9 -33.99 -47.67 48.79
CA LEU A 9 -34.10 -46.76 47.60
C LEU A 9 -32.79 -46.07 47.37
N LEU A 10 -32.11 -46.37 46.26
CA LEU A 10 -30.92 -45.55 45.81
C LEU A 10 -31.41 -44.34 45.05
N THR A 11 -31.22 -43.18 45.64
CA THR A 11 -31.46 -41.92 44.96
C THR A 11 -30.26 -41.56 44.07
N LEU A 12 -30.46 -41.60 42.76
CA LEU A 12 -29.49 -41.15 41.77
C LEU A 12 -29.49 -39.62 41.77
N ALA A 13 -28.41 -38.99 42.26
CA ALA A 13 -28.18 -37.56 42.10
C ALA A 13 -27.65 -37.27 40.71
N ALA A 14 -28.45 -36.63 39.87
CA ALA A 14 -28.02 -36.12 38.57
C ALA A 14 -27.15 -34.88 38.77
N VAL A 15 -25.86 -35.00 38.48
CA VAL A 15 -24.94 -33.86 38.40
C VAL A 15 -25.11 -33.19 37.06
N ALA A 16 -25.72 -32.01 37.02
CA ALA A 16 -25.80 -31.18 35.84
C ALA A 16 -24.44 -30.50 35.64
N LEU A 17 -23.67 -30.95 34.63
CA LEU A 17 -22.50 -30.21 34.15
C LEU A 17 -22.98 -28.98 33.36
N THR A 18 -22.92 -27.82 33.99
CA THR A 18 -23.02 -26.55 33.30
C THR A 18 -21.73 -26.34 32.52
N ALA A 19 -21.76 -26.58 31.19
CA ALA A 19 -20.69 -26.16 30.29
C ALA A 19 -20.67 -24.63 30.26
N CYS A 20 -19.66 -24.02 30.89
CA CYS A 20 -19.33 -22.63 30.67
C CYS A 20 -18.84 -22.48 29.21
N ALA A 21 -19.71 -22.02 28.30
CA ALA A 21 -19.31 -21.56 27.01
C ALA A 21 -18.40 -20.34 27.25
N THR A 22 -17.10 -20.47 26.95
CA THR A 22 -16.18 -19.32 26.84
C THR A 22 -16.72 -18.45 25.71
N PRO A 23 -16.92 -17.14 25.95
CA PRO A 23 -17.24 -16.25 24.83
C PRO A 23 -16.07 -16.32 23.86
N ASP A 24 -16.38 -16.64 22.60
CA ASP A 24 -15.49 -16.54 21.47
C ASP A 24 -14.86 -15.13 21.56
N ALA A 25 -13.53 -15.08 21.70
CA ALA A 25 -12.79 -13.83 21.69
C ALA A 25 -12.94 -13.27 20.27
N GLY A 26 -14.04 -12.58 20.05
CA GLY A 26 -14.45 -12.04 18.79
C GLY A 26 -13.28 -11.31 18.15
N LYS A 27 -12.91 -11.77 16.94
CA LYS A 27 -12.13 -11.01 15.98
C LYS A 27 -12.56 -9.56 16.11
N PRO A 28 -11.62 -8.61 16.38
CA PRO A 28 -12.01 -7.20 16.53
C PRO A 28 -12.81 -6.78 15.31
N PRO A 29 -13.86 -5.97 15.47
CA PRO A 29 -14.66 -5.52 14.34
C PRO A 29 -13.72 -4.91 13.32
N MET A 30 -13.76 -5.42 12.08
CA MET A 30 -13.06 -4.79 10.96
C MET A 30 -13.63 -3.38 10.84
N THR A 31 -12.88 -2.41 11.34
CA THR A 31 -13.19 -1.01 11.06
C THR A 31 -13.01 -0.86 9.55
N MET A 32 -14.11 -0.64 8.84
CA MET A 32 -14.14 -0.27 7.42
C MET A 32 -13.62 1.16 7.20
N GLY A 33 -12.61 1.56 7.95
CA GLY A 33 -11.80 2.73 7.74
C GLY A 33 -10.43 2.26 7.27
N GLY A 34 -10.29 1.87 6.01
CA GLY A 34 -8.99 1.54 5.44
C GLY A 34 -8.06 2.73 5.67
N ARG A 35 -6.83 2.49 6.16
CA ARG A 35 -5.82 3.55 6.28
C ARG A 35 -5.65 4.23 4.94
N MET A 36 -5.59 5.54 4.97
CA MET A 36 -5.37 6.38 3.80
C MET A 36 -4.04 7.12 3.93
N ALA A 37 -3.41 7.35 2.80
CA ALA A 37 -2.26 8.24 2.72
C ALA A 37 -2.32 9.03 1.42
N VAL A 38 -1.74 10.23 1.43
CA VAL A 38 -1.73 11.12 0.28
C VAL A 38 -0.33 11.69 0.08
N ALA A 39 0.12 11.72 -1.18
CA ALA A 39 1.27 12.50 -1.60
C ALA A 39 0.78 13.69 -2.46
N SER A 40 1.03 14.91 -1.99
CA SER A 40 0.82 16.12 -2.78
C SER A 40 2.08 16.37 -3.60
N LEU A 41 1.98 16.18 -4.91
CA LEU A 41 3.11 16.36 -5.82
C LEU A 41 3.28 17.83 -6.18
N THR A 42 4.52 18.30 -6.05
CA THR A 42 4.96 19.60 -6.51
C THR A 42 6.03 19.44 -7.59
N PRO A 43 6.10 20.37 -8.57
CA PRO A 43 7.08 20.26 -9.63
C PRO A 43 8.50 20.46 -9.08
N THR A 44 9.45 19.72 -9.64
CA THR A 44 10.87 20.05 -9.51
C THR A 44 11.23 21.27 -10.36
N GLN A 45 12.43 21.79 -10.20
CA GLN A 45 12.85 23.01 -10.88
C GLN A 45 12.70 22.90 -12.41
N GLY A 46 12.03 23.89 -13.02
CA GLY A 46 11.81 23.96 -14.46
C GLY A 46 10.67 23.09 -14.98
N ASN A 47 9.95 22.37 -14.10
CA ASN A 47 8.82 21.50 -14.45
C ASN A 47 7.48 22.10 -14.01
N GLN A 48 6.35 21.47 -14.41
CA GLN A 48 5.00 21.97 -14.11
C GLN A 48 4.08 20.91 -13.53
N VAL A 49 4.56 19.66 -13.42
CA VAL A 49 3.76 18.51 -12.99
C VAL A 49 3.35 18.66 -11.53
N ARG A 50 2.04 18.58 -11.27
CA ARG A 50 1.44 18.68 -9.93
C ARG A 50 0.19 17.83 -9.80
N GLY A 51 -0.22 17.57 -8.58
CA GLY A 51 -1.47 16.88 -8.26
C GLY A 51 -1.37 16.03 -7.02
N LEU A 52 -2.21 15.02 -6.94
CA LEU A 52 -2.34 14.14 -5.77
C LEU A 52 -2.19 12.69 -6.17
N VAL A 53 -1.51 11.94 -5.32
CA VAL A 53 -1.51 10.47 -5.35
C VAL A 53 -2.09 9.98 -4.03
N MET A 54 -3.21 9.31 -4.10
CA MET A 54 -3.94 8.78 -2.96
C MET A 54 -3.72 7.27 -2.87
N PHE A 55 -3.48 6.79 -1.67
CA PHE A 55 -3.30 5.38 -1.34
C PHE A 55 -4.38 4.98 -0.34
N HIS A 56 -5.13 3.94 -0.64
CA HIS A 56 -6.16 3.39 0.22
C HIS A 56 -5.81 1.94 0.54
N ALA A 57 -5.64 1.62 1.81
CA ALA A 57 -5.43 0.24 2.24
C ALA A 57 -6.73 -0.54 2.10
N MET A 58 -6.65 -1.64 1.36
CA MET A 58 -7.70 -2.63 1.16
C MET A 58 -7.23 -3.97 1.72
N ASP A 59 -8.10 -4.97 1.72
CA ASP A 59 -7.72 -6.31 2.18
C ASP A 59 -6.61 -6.90 1.27
N GLY A 60 -5.38 -6.91 1.78
CA GLY A 60 -4.21 -7.50 1.13
C GLY A 60 -3.54 -6.68 0.02
N HIS A 61 -4.00 -5.45 -0.26
CA HIS A 61 -3.40 -4.58 -1.29
C HIS A 61 -3.65 -3.10 -1.01
N LEU A 62 -3.03 -2.23 -1.81
CA LEU A 62 -3.37 -0.80 -1.84
C LEU A 62 -4.09 -0.48 -3.15
N MET A 63 -5.19 0.27 -3.08
CA MET A 63 -5.72 0.97 -4.23
C MET A 63 -5.00 2.32 -4.35
N VAL A 64 -4.33 2.54 -5.46
CA VAL A 64 -3.65 3.81 -5.77
C VAL A 64 -4.47 4.60 -6.78
N HIS A 65 -4.64 5.90 -6.54
CA HIS A 65 -5.30 6.81 -7.45
C HIS A 65 -4.41 8.03 -7.69
N ALA A 66 -3.85 8.15 -8.88
CA ALA A 66 -3.05 9.29 -9.31
C ALA A 66 -3.92 10.28 -10.12
N LYS A 67 -3.98 11.52 -9.65
CA LYS A 67 -4.64 12.65 -10.35
C LYS A 67 -3.63 13.76 -10.53
N LEU A 68 -3.09 13.90 -11.72
CA LEU A 68 -2.00 14.81 -12.02
C LEU A 68 -2.30 15.67 -13.25
N SER A 69 -1.55 16.76 -13.39
CA SER A 69 -1.58 17.62 -14.57
C SER A 69 -0.19 18.18 -14.85
N GLY A 70 0.00 18.77 -16.03
CA GLY A 70 1.24 19.38 -16.45
C GLY A 70 2.28 18.39 -16.99
N LEU A 71 1.86 17.17 -17.33
CA LEU A 71 2.70 16.18 -18.01
C LEU A 71 2.77 16.47 -19.52
N LYS A 72 3.68 15.81 -20.21
CA LYS A 72 3.73 15.85 -21.68
C LYS A 72 2.44 15.23 -22.24
N PRO A 73 1.70 15.96 -23.09
CA PRO A 73 0.51 15.41 -23.74
C PRO A 73 0.78 14.09 -24.46
N ASN A 74 -0.11 13.08 -24.24
CA ASN A 74 0.01 11.72 -24.75
C ASN A 74 1.33 11.02 -24.34
N GLY A 75 2.00 11.51 -23.28
CA GLY A 75 3.26 10.96 -22.79
C GLY A 75 3.05 9.79 -21.83
N GLU A 76 4.06 8.94 -21.77
CA GLU A 76 4.18 7.92 -20.72
C GLU A 76 5.35 8.30 -19.82
N HIS A 77 5.17 8.11 -18.49
CA HIS A 77 6.10 8.59 -17.49
C HIS A 77 6.39 7.52 -16.45
N GLY A 78 7.67 7.29 -16.14
CA GLY A 78 8.06 6.47 -15.00
C GLY A 78 7.46 7.03 -13.70
N PHE A 79 7.01 6.14 -12.84
CA PHE A 79 6.28 6.50 -11.64
C PHE A 79 6.71 5.58 -10.49
N HIS A 80 7.36 6.14 -9.49
CA HIS A 80 7.98 5.33 -8.45
C HIS A 80 7.82 5.92 -7.06
N VAL A 81 7.79 5.03 -6.04
CA VAL A 81 8.06 5.42 -4.66
C VAL A 81 9.55 5.30 -4.40
N HIS A 82 10.15 6.36 -3.86
CA HIS A 82 11.56 6.46 -3.51
C HIS A 82 11.78 6.28 -2.02
N GLU A 83 12.99 5.84 -1.64
CA GLU A 83 13.34 5.40 -0.28
C GLU A 83 13.31 6.50 0.77
N ASN A 84 13.64 7.75 0.40
CA ASN A 84 13.68 8.87 1.33
C ASN A 84 12.44 9.75 1.16
N GLY A 85 11.77 10.09 2.26
CA GLY A 85 10.64 11.03 2.27
C GLY A 85 11.10 12.49 2.22
N SER A 86 11.87 12.85 1.20
CA SER A 86 12.43 14.20 1.05
C SER A 86 12.29 14.71 -0.37
N CYS A 87 11.70 15.89 -0.52
CA CYS A 87 11.61 16.67 -1.74
C CYS A 87 12.39 18.00 -1.62
N ALA A 88 13.43 18.03 -0.78
CA ALA A 88 14.15 19.27 -0.46
C ALA A 88 15.08 19.72 -1.58
N SER A 89 15.60 18.81 -2.41
CA SER A 89 16.43 19.16 -3.56
C SER A 89 15.59 19.67 -4.72
N THR A 90 16.11 20.61 -5.46
CA THR A 90 15.41 21.24 -6.60
C THR A 90 15.15 20.27 -7.76
N ASP A 91 15.94 19.20 -7.87
CA ASP A 91 15.89 18.18 -8.91
C ASP A 91 15.22 16.86 -8.43
N GLY A 92 14.75 16.80 -7.17
CA GLY A 92 14.16 15.62 -6.56
C GLY A 92 15.19 14.56 -6.11
N SER A 93 16.50 14.81 -6.21
CA SER A 93 17.55 13.82 -5.85
C SER A 93 17.56 13.46 -4.37
N SER A 94 17.06 14.35 -3.48
CA SER A 94 16.93 14.08 -2.04
C SER A 94 16.02 12.90 -1.71
N ALA A 95 15.16 12.46 -2.64
CA ALA A 95 14.31 11.28 -2.46
C ALA A 95 15.11 9.95 -2.51
N GLY A 96 16.37 9.95 -2.93
CA GLY A 96 17.19 8.73 -3.01
C GLY A 96 16.84 7.83 -4.20
N GLY A 97 17.09 6.53 -4.07
CA GLY A 97 16.75 5.49 -5.04
C GLY A 97 15.30 5.02 -4.93
N HIS A 98 14.92 4.03 -5.74
CA HIS A 98 13.61 3.37 -5.61
C HIS A 98 13.50 2.66 -4.25
N PHE A 99 12.30 2.68 -3.67
CA PHE A 99 12.03 1.97 -2.42
C PHE A 99 12.07 0.46 -2.65
N ASN A 100 13.11 -0.19 -2.13
CA ASN A 100 13.41 -1.60 -2.37
C ASN A 100 13.80 -2.33 -1.08
N PRO A 101 12.86 -2.57 -0.15
CA PRO A 101 13.17 -3.22 1.13
C PRO A 101 13.60 -4.67 0.98
N ASP A 102 13.22 -5.34 -0.11
CA ASP A 102 13.45 -6.77 -0.31
C ASP A 102 14.64 -7.07 -1.25
N GLY A 103 15.36 -6.03 -1.71
CA GLY A 103 16.54 -6.17 -2.57
C GLY A 103 16.25 -6.81 -3.93
N GLN A 104 15.04 -6.63 -4.48
CA GLN A 104 14.65 -7.15 -5.78
C GLN A 104 15.29 -6.35 -6.92
N SER A 105 15.28 -6.90 -8.12
CA SER A 105 15.60 -6.15 -9.34
C SER A 105 14.46 -5.19 -9.69
N HIS A 106 14.77 -4.09 -10.39
CA HIS A 106 13.75 -3.24 -11.01
C HIS A 106 12.97 -4.00 -12.08
N GLY A 107 11.64 -3.77 -12.15
CA GLY A 107 10.83 -4.47 -13.13
C GLY A 107 9.33 -4.15 -13.07
N PRO A 108 8.54 -4.77 -13.97
CA PRO A 108 7.09 -4.56 -14.02
C PRO A 108 6.36 -5.34 -12.92
N GLN A 109 5.14 -4.93 -12.59
CA GLN A 109 4.31 -5.50 -11.52
C GLN A 109 4.04 -7.01 -11.63
N GLN A 110 4.23 -7.63 -12.80
CA GLN A 110 3.98 -9.05 -13.06
C GLN A 110 5.20 -9.94 -12.81
N SER A 111 6.35 -9.36 -12.46
CA SER A 111 7.59 -10.06 -12.17
C SER A 111 8.23 -9.57 -10.87
N ALA A 112 9.45 -10.01 -10.56
CA ALA A 112 10.22 -9.43 -9.48
C ALA A 112 10.47 -7.94 -9.77
N HIS A 113 10.19 -7.07 -8.78
CA HIS A 113 10.31 -5.62 -8.90
C HIS A 113 10.53 -5.00 -7.52
N HIS A 114 10.97 -3.73 -7.49
CA HIS A 114 11.04 -2.99 -6.23
C HIS A 114 9.63 -2.75 -5.68
N ALA A 115 9.48 -2.73 -4.38
CA ALA A 115 8.21 -2.34 -3.75
C ALA A 115 7.75 -0.93 -4.19
N GLY A 116 8.68 -0.09 -4.61
CA GLY A 116 8.42 1.25 -5.12
C GLY A 116 8.17 1.35 -6.62
N ASP A 117 8.31 0.29 -7.40
CA ASP A 117 8.01 0.34 -8.84
C ASP A 117 6.50 0.33 -9.05
N LEU A 118 5.95 1.39 -9.62
CA LEU A 118 4.53 1.54 -9.89
C LEU A 118 4.27 1.43 -11.41
N PRO A 119 3.04 1.09 -11.84
CA PRO A 119 2.67 1.19 -13.24
C PRO A 119 2.92 2.60 -13.78
N ALA A 120 3.51 2.71 -14.97
CA ALA A 120 3.76 4.00 -15.60
C ALA A 120 2.48 4.82 -15.75
N LEU A 121 2.61 6.12 -15.63
CA LEU A 121 1.51 7.06 -15.85
C LEU A 121 1.35 7.33 -17.35
N LYS A 122 0.10 7.35 -17.82
CA LYS A 122 -0.26 7.70 -19.21
C LYS A 122 -1.08 8.98 -19.20
N ALA A 123 -0.46 10.03 -19.74
CA ALA A 123 -1.13 11.33 -19.85
C ALA A 123 -2.06 11.36 -21.07
N ASP A 124 -3.18 12.04 -20.92
CA ASP A 124 -4.10 12.35 -22.03
C ASP A 124 -3.58 13.45 -22.95
N ALA A 125 -4.43 13.88 -23.89
CA ALA A 125 -4.09 14.93 -24.86
C ALA A 125 -3.86 16.32 -24.22
N GLU A 126 -4.35 16.53 -23.01
CA GLU A 126 -4.21 17.74 -22.21
C GLU A 126 -3.03 17.65 -21.22
N GLY A 127 -2.32 16.51 -21.16
CA GLY A 127 -1.23 16.27 -20.21
C GLY A 127 -1.73 16.00 -18.79
N ALA A 128 -2.97 15.54 -18.66
CA ALA A 128 -3.55 15.13 -17.39
C ALA A 128 -3.54 13.60 -17.21
N VAL A 129 -3.55 13.16 -15.96
CA VAL A 129 -3.68 11.76 -15.55
C VAL A 129 -4.79 11.63 -14.53
N ASP A 130 -5.70 10.68 -14.76
CA ASP A 130 -6.65 10.16 -13.77
C ASP A 130 -6.60 8.63 -13.84
N GLN A 131 -5.62 8.03 -13.14
CA GLN A 131 -5.29 6.62 -13.25
C GLN A 131 -5.43 5.92 -11.91
N LYS A 132 -6.11 4.75 -11.92
CA LYS A 132 -6.27 3.89 -10.73
C LYS A 132 -5.68 2.52 -11.00
N PHE A 133 -5.01 1.95 -10.00
CA PHE A 133 -4.47 0.59 -10.06
C PHE A 133 -4.33 -0.01 -8.66
N MET A 134 -4.24 -1.33 -8.61
CA MET A 134 -3.91 -2.07 -7.39
C MET A 134 -2.41 -2.23 -7.27
N LEU A 135 -1.89 -2.13 -6.04
CA LEU A 135 -0.49 -2.34 -5.70
C LEU A 135 -0.41 -3.44 -4.64
N MET A 136 0.26 -4.54 -4.98
CA MET A 136 0.45 -5.68 -4.10
C MET A 136 1.78 -5.57 -3.34
N GLY A 137 1.80 -5.99 -2.08
CA GLY A 137 3.02 -6.02 -1.25
C GLY A 137 3.22 -4.79 -0.36
N PRO A 138 3.29 -3.55 -0.88
CA PRO A 138 3.39 -2.36 -0.05
C PRO A 138 2.22 -2.17 0.91
N THR A 139 2.49 -1.46 2.02
CA THR A 139 1.53 -1.21 3.11
C THR A 139 1.49 0.26 3.50
N LEU A 140 0.50 0.63 4.34
CA LEU A 140 0.43 1.94 4.98
C LEU A 140 0.66 1.82 6.49
N GLY A 141 1.84 2.22 6.96
CA GLY A 141 2.17 2.38 8.38
C GLY A 141 2.65 1.13 9.12
N GLN A 142 2.89 -0.01 8.45
CA GLN A 142 3.42 -1.22 9.09
C GLN A 142 4.35 -2.03 8.18
N GLY A 143 5.35 -2.68 8.81
CA GLY A 143 6.26 -3.61 8.15
C GLY A 143 7.28 -2.95 7.22
N ALA A 144 8.11 -3.78 6.59
CA ALA A 144 9.18 -3.34 5.69
C ALA A 144 8.63 -2.63 4.44
N GLY A 145 7.44 -3.03 3.96
CA GLY A 145 6.78 -2.43 2.79
C GLY A 145 6.05 -1.11 3.06
N ASN A 146 6.23 -0.46 4.22
CA ASN A 146 5.54 0.78 4.58
C ASN A 146 5.91 1.95 3.66
N LEU A 147 4.90 2.53 3.00
CA LEU A 147 5.06 3.69 2.12
C LEU A 147 4.95 5.05 2.84
N ILE A 148 4.34 5.13 4.03
CA ILE A 148 4.23 6.39 4.77
C ILE A 148 5.61 6.91 5.10
N GLY A 149 5.84 8.20 4.82
CA GLY A 149 7.14 8.85 5.01
C GLY A 149 8.13 8.62 3.86
N ARG A 150 7.73 7.97 2.77
CA ARG A 150 8.50 7.83 1.51
C ARG A 150 8.12 8.96 0.55
N ALA A 151 8.86 9.11 -0.54
CA ALA A 151 8.52 10.08 -1.58
C ALA A 151 7.98 9.39 -2.84
N VAL A 152 6.95 9.98 -3.45
CA VAL A 152 6.50 9.66 -4.80
C VAL A 152 7.23 10.56 -5.78
N ILE A 153 7.79 9.96 -6.83
CA ILE A 153 8.47 10.66 -7.93
C ILE A 153 7.76 10.33 -9.24
N VAL A 154 7.58 11.37 -10.07
CA VAL A 154 7.22 11.25 -11.48
C VAL A 154 8.45 11.59 -12.32
N HIS A 155 8.72 10.79 -13.34
CA HIS A 155 9.87 10.93 -14.21
C HIS A 155 9.51 11.52 -15.59
N ALA A 156 10.51 12.06 -16.27
CA ALA A 156 10.33 12.73 -17.56
C ALA A 156 10.04 11.77 -18.73
N GLN A 157 10.50 10.53 -18.63
CA GLN A 157 10.42 9.52 -19.68
C GLN A 157 9.65 8.30 -19.17
N ALA A 158 9.21 7.45 -20.10
CA ALA A 158 8.63 6.16 -19.78
C ALA A 158 9.65 5.27 -19.05
N ASP A 159 9.14 4.40 -18.18
CA ASP A 159 9.91 3.31 -17.61
C ASP A 159 10.04 2.19 -18.64
N ASP A 160 11.26 1.70 -18.90
CA ASP A 160 11.49 0.56 -19.79
C ASP A 160 11.36 -0.79 -19.08
N TYR A 161 11.17 -0.78 -17.75
CA TYR A 161 11.01 -1.95 -16.87
C TYR A 161 12.15 -2.99 -16.93
N ALA A 162 13.27 -2.62 -17.53
CA ALA A 162 14.39 -3.55 -17.78
C ALA A 162 15.73 -3.01 -17.29
N THR A 163 16.01 -1.73 -17.54
CA THR A 163 17.29 -1.11 -17.19
C THR A 163 17.42 -0.96 -15.68
N GLN A 164 18.46 -1.58 -15.14
CA GLN A 164 18.77 -1.53 -13.71
C GLN A 164 19.55 -0.27 -13.33
N PRO A 165 19.28 0.31 -12.16
CA PRO A 165 18.23 -0.01 -11.19
C PRO A 165 16.95 0.82 -11.35
N THR A 166 16.76 1.62 -12.39
CA THR A 166 15.76 2.69 -12.42
C THR A 166 14.90 2.77 -13.70
N GLY A 167 14.98 1.76 -14.60
CA GLY A 167 14.13 1.69 -15.79
C GLY A 167 14.37 2.81 -16.80
N ASN A 168 15.54 3.47 -16.77
CA ASN A 168 15.90 4.55 -17.69
C ASN A 168 14.85 5.68 -17.80
N SER A 169 14.11 5.93 -16.72
CA SER A 169 12.95 6.86 -16.69
C SER A 169 13.34 8.34 -16.76
N GLY A 170 14.64 8.67 -16.77
CA GLY A 170 15.13 10.03 -16.95
C GLY A 170 14.97 10.92 -15.71
N ALA A 171 14.93 12.23 -15.95
CA ALA A 171 14.88 13.24 -14.88
C ALA A 171 13.60 13.12 -14.03
N ARG A 172 13.68 13.55 -12.76
CA ARG A 172 12.54 13.63 -11.84
C ARG A 172 11.83 14.97 -12.07
N ILE A 173 10.56 14.93 -12.42
CA ILE A 173 9.80 16.14 -12.80
C ILE A 173 8.76 16.56 -11.76
N ALA A 174 8.43 15.68 -10.81
CA ALA A 174 7.62 16.03 -9.64
C ALA A 174 7.97 15.12 -8.46
N CYS A 175 7.80 15.68 -7.25
CA CYS A 175 8.06 14.99 -5.97
C CYS A 175 6.98 15.33 -4.96
N GLY A 176 6.60 14.34 -4.13
CA GLY A 176 5.69 14.53 -3.00
C GLY A 176 5.89 13.47 -1.93
N VAL A 177 5.89 13.87 -0.66
CA VAL A 177 6.03 12.93 0.47
C VAL A 177 4.68 12.32 0.80
N ILE A 178 4.64 11.01 1.02
CA ILE A 178 3.45 10.24 1.39
C ILE A 178 3.15 10.47 2.87
N ALA A 179 2.07 11.17 3.17
CA ALA A 179 1.59 11.44 4.51
C ALA A 179 0.37 10.56 4.82
N GLY A 180 0.35 9.91 6.00
CA GLY A 180 -0.79 9.15 6.50
C GLY A 180 -1.89 10.06 7.06
N HIS A 181 -3.14 9.62 6.94
CA HIS A 181 -4.35 10.28 7.47
C HIS A 181 -5.15 9.33 8.35
#